data_162bfc44e374594cfad708848d40ee49
#
_entry.id   162bfc44e374594cfad708848d40ee49
#
_cell.length_a   1.000
_cell.length_b   1.000
_cell.length_c   1.000
_cell.angle_alpha   90.00
_cell.angle_beta   90.00
_cell.angle_gamma   90.00
#
_symmetry.space_group_name_H-M   'P 1'
#
loop_
_entity.id
_entity.type
_entity.pdbx_description
1 polymer ?
#
loop_
_entity_poly.entity_id
_entity_poly.type
_entity_poly.pdbx_seq_one_letter_code
_entity_poly.pdbx_strand_id
1 'polypeptide(L)'
;MLKLIGLVGTNSKRSTNRQLLQYMQKHFADKAEIELVEIKDIPIFNKPADKKLPAIVTEIAEKIEAADGVIIGTPEYDHSIPASLMSALAWLSYGIYPLLNKPVMITGASFGTLGSSRAQLQLRQILDAPELKASVMPGSEFLLSHSLQAFDKDGNLI
;
A
#
# COMPACT_ATOMS: atom_id res chain seq x y z
N MET A 1 16.05 -14.25 4.36
CA MET A 1 15.70 -12.93 3.87
C MET A 1 14.19 -12.76 3.89
N LEU A 2 13.69 -11.65 4.43
CA LEU A 2 12.27 -11.37 4.47
C LEU A 2 11.70 -11.16 3.07
N LYS A 3 10.49 -11.65 2.84
CA LYS A 3 9.73 -11.40 1.61
C LYS A 3 8.57 -10.47 1.93
N LEU A 4 8.60 -9.30 1.33
CA LEU A 4 7.61 -8.24 1.58
C LEU A 4 6.91 -7.86 0.28
N ILE A 5 5.64 -7.50 0.40
CA ILE A 5 4.89 -6.87 -0.69
C ILE A 5 4.93 -5.37 -0.49
N GLY A 6 5.31 -4.63 -1.52
CA GLY A 6 5.16 -3.17 -1.58
C GLY A 6 3.90 -2.83 -2.36
N LEU A 7 2.80 -2.58 -1.68
CA LEU A 7 1.53 -2.25 -2.32
C LEU A 7 1.52 -0.78 -2.70
N VAL A 8 1.46 -0.51 -4.00
CA VAL A 8 1.37 0.86 -4.53
C VAL A 8 -0.06 1.35 -4.35
N GLY A 9 -0.27 2.26 -3.40
CA GLY A 9 -1.59 2.71 -2.96
C GLY A 9 -2.28 3.70 -3.88
N THR A 10 -1.98 3.68 -5.17
CA THR A 10 -2.59 4.54 -6.18
C THR A 10 -2.59 3.85 -7.53
N ASN A 11 -3.54 4.24 -8.39
CA ASN A 11 -3.57 3.82 -9.79
C ASN A 11 -3.00 4.87 -10.74
N SER A 12 -2.45 5.95 -10.21
CA SER A 12 -1.83 7.01 -11.03
C SER A 12 -0.57 6.48 -11.73
N LYS A 13 -0.39 6.85 -13.00
CA LYS A 13 0.81 6.51 -13.76
C LYS A 13 2.06 7.19 -13.20
N ARG A 14 1.93 8.43 -12.74
CA ARG A 14 3.01 9.19 -12.10
C ARG A 14 2.74 9.21 -10.60
N SER A 15 3.61 8.59 -9.84
CA SER A 15 3.43 8.47 -8.41
C SER A 15 4.75 8.52 -7.67
N THR A 16 4.90 9.51 -6.80
CA THR A 16 6.04 9.59 -5.89
C THR A 16 5.95 8.53 -4.79
N ASN A 17 4.78 7.98 -4.54
CA ASN A 17 4.61 6.83 -3.65
C ASN A 17 5.20 5.56 -4.26
N ARG A 18 5.02 5.35 -5.57
CA ARG A 18 5.69 4.26 -6.28
C ARG A 18 7.20 4.44 -6.26
N GLN A 19 7.69 5.66 -6.49
CA GLN A 19 9.12 5.96 -6.41
C GLN A 19 9.68 5.67 -5.01
N LEU A 20 8.93 6.00 -3.95
CA LEU A 20 9.34 5.68 -2.59
C LEU A 20 9.46 4.18 -2.37
N LEU A 21 8.49 3.40 -2.82
CA LEU A 21 8.55 1.93 -2.70
C LEU A 21 9.69 1.34 -3.55
N GLN A 22 9.95 1.87 -4.73
CA GLN A 22 11.09 1.47 -5.56
C GLN A 22 12.42 1.79 -4.87
N TYR A 23 12.51 2.94 -4.23
CA TYR A 23 13.68 3.29 -3.42
C TYR A 23 13.87 2.30 -2.26
N MET A 24 12.80 1.99 -1.53
CA MET A 24 12.86 1.02 -0.44
C MET A 24 13.29 -0.37 -0.93
N GLN A 25 12.76 -0.81 -2.07
CA GLN A 25 13.14 -2.08 -2.71
C GLN A 25 14.66 -2.16 -2.94
N LYS A 26 15.24 -1.08 -3.46
CA LYS A 26 16.68 -0.98 -3.73
C LYS A 26 17.49 -0.84 -2.44
N HIS A 27 17.04 0.04 -1.55
CA HIS A 27 17.78 0.38 -0.31
C HIS A 27 17.88 -0.80 0.66
N PHE A 28 16.84 -1.60 0.76
CA PHE A 28 16.78 -2.73 1.69
C PHE A 28 17.05 -4.08 1.03
N ALA A 29 17.59 -4.10 -0.18
CA ALA A 29 17.80 -5.34 -0.95
C ALA A 29 18.68 -6.38 -0.24
N ASP A 30 19.53 -5.95 0.67
CA ASP A 30 20.37 -6.85 1.50
C ASP A 30 19.61 -7.48 2.67
N LYS A 31 18.42 -6.99 3.00
CA LYS A 31 17.62 -7.41 4.17
C LYS A 31 16.28 -8.00 3.81
N ALA A 32 15.69 -7.53 2.72
CA ALA A 32 14.35 -7.94 2.31
C ALA A 32 14.23 -7.94 0.79
N GLU A 33 13.47 -8.89 0.29
CA GLU A 33 12.99 -8.90 -1.08
C GLU A 33 11.62 -8.24 -1.09
N ILE A 34 11.51 -7.05 -1.69
CA ILE A 34 10.26 -6.29 -1.77
C ILE A 34 9.72 -6.41 -3.20
N GLU A 35 8.59 -7.06 -3.36
CA GLU A 35 7.88 -7.12 -4.65
C GLU A 35 6.83 -6.01 -4.69
N LEU A 36 6.93 -5.11 -5.68
CA LEU A 36 5.91 -4.08 -5.88
C LEU A 36 4.67 -4.69 -6.54
N VAL A 37 3.51 -4.36 -5.98
CA VAL A 37 2.21 -4.80 -6.49
C VAL A 37 1.37 -3.57 -6.81
N GLU A 38 0.88 -3.51 -8.05
CA GLU A 38 0.03 -2.42 -8.56
C GLU A 38 -1.44 -2.75 -8.38
N ILE A 39 -2.24 -1.72 -8.10
CA ILE A 39 -3.69 -1.86 -7.95
C ILE A 39 -4.47 -1.32 -9.16
N LYS A 40 -3.79 -0.80 -10.15
CA LYS A 40 -4.39 -0.07 -11.29
C LYS A 40 -5.40 -0.89 -12.10
N ASP A 41 -5.22 -2.20 -12.17
CA ASP A 41 -6.07 -3.09 -12.97
C ASP A 41 -7.19 -3.74 -12.15
N ILE A 42 -7.32 -3.40 -10.88
CA ILE A 42 -8.41 -3.90 -10.04
C ILE A 42 -9.68 -3.12 -10.37
N PRO A 43 -10.78 -3.79 -10.74
CA PRO A 43 -12.04 -3.10 -10.99
C PRO A 43 -12.59 -2.51 -9.70
N ILE A 44 -13.43 -1.48 -9.83
CA ILE A 44 -14.08 -0.88 -8.66
C ILE A 44 -14.91 -1.92 -7.94
N PHE A 45 -14.77 -1.98 -6.62
CA PHE A 45 -15.51 -2.90 -5.77
C PHE A 45 -17.00 -2.64 -5.88
N ASN A 46 -17.78 -3.67 -6.25
CA ASN A 46 -19.22 -3.60 -6.44
C ASN A 46 -20.00 -4.62 -5.60
N LYS A 47 -19.32 -5.28 -4.66
CA LYS A 47 -19.93 -6.26 -3.76
C LYS A 47 -20.76 -7.32 -4.51
N PRO A 48 -20.17 -8.15 -5.40
CA PRO A 48 -20.93 -9.13 -6.19
C PRO A 48 -21.63 -10.14 -5.28
N ALA A 49 -22.90 -10.42 -5.58
CA ALA A 49 -23.72 -11.30 -4.75
C ALA A 49 -23.21 -12.74 -4.72
N ASP A 50 -22.61 -13.20 -5.80
CA ASP A 50 -22.02 -14.55 -5.92
C ASP A 50 -20.62 -14.65 -5.26
N LYS A 51 -20.10 -13.55 -4.73
CA LYS A 51 -18.77 -13.44 -4.13
C LYS A 51 -17.62 -13.88 -5.05
N LYS A 52 -17.85 -13.84 -6.36
CA LYS A 52 -16.81 -14.16 -7.34
C LYS A 52 -15.82 -13.00 -7.42
N LEU A 53 -14.54 -13.32 -7.15
CA LEU A 53 -13.48 -12.33 -7.18
C LEU A 53 -12.86 -12.21 -8.57
N PRO A 54 -12.47 -10.99 -9.00
CA PRO A 54 -11.61 -10.85 -10.17
C PRO A 54 -10.31 -11.63 -10.01
N ALA A 55 -9.81 -12.23 -11.08
CA ALA A 55 -8.58 -13.02 -11.03
C ALA A 55 -7.38 -12.25 -10.44
N ILE A 56 -7.26 -10.95 -10.78
CA ILE A 56 -6.19 -10.11 -10.25
C ILE A 56 -6.25 -9.97 -8.72
N VAL A 57 -7.45 -9.93 -8.14
CA VAL A 57 -7.62 -9.85 -6.67
C VAL A 57 -7.13 -11.14 -6.02
N THR A 58 -7.50 -12.29 -6.57
CA THR A 58 -7.02 -13.59 -6.07
C THR A 58 -5.50 -13.69 -6.15
N GLU A 59 -4.92 -13.27 -7.25
CA GLU A 59 -3.48 -13.27 -7.46
C GLU A 59 -2.75 -12.39 -6.42
N ILE A 60 -3.26 -11.18 -6.18
CA ILE A 60 -2.70 -10.27 -5.17
C ILE A 60 -2.84 -10.87 -3.77
N ALA A 61 -4.00 -11.45 -3.45
CA ALA A 61 -4.24 -12.09 -2.17
C ALA A 61 -3.23 -13.23 -1.90
N GLU A 62 -2.98 -14.07 -2.89
CA GLU A 62 -2.01 -15.17 -2.78
C GLU A 62 -0.59 -14.64 -2.51
N LYS A 63 -0.20 -13.56 -3.19
CA LYS A 63 1.10 -12.92 -2.96
C LYS A 63 1.21 -12.38 -1.54
N ILE A 64 0.16 -11.74 -1.02
CA ILE A 64 0.13 -11.23 0.35
C ILE A 64 0.22 -12.38 1.35
N GLU A 65 -0.55 -13.44 1.16
CA GLU A 65 -0.52 -14.61 2.05
C GLU A 65 0.85 -15.25 2.12
N ALA A 66 1.56 -15.34 1.00
CA ALA A 66 2.90 -15.92 0.93
C ALA A 66 4.00 -15.00 1.49
N ALA A 67 3.72 -13.72 1.67
CA ALA A 67 4.71 -12.76 2.16
C ALA A 67 4.78 -12.72 3.69
N ASP A 68 5.93 -12.28 4.21
CA ASP A 68 6.12 -12.07 5.65
C ASP A 68 5.46 -10.78 6.14
N GLY A 69 5.21 -9.83 5.26
CA GLY A 69 4.56 -8.57 5.59
C GLY A 69 4.27 -7.74 4.35
N VAL A 70 3.57 -6.63 4.56
CA VAL A 70 3.15 -5.71 3.49
C VAL A 70 3.55 -4.29 3.86
N ILE A 71 4.10 -3.56 2.90
CA ILE A 71 4.32 -2.12 3.00
C ILE A 71 3.28 -1.46 2.09
N ILE A 72 2.46 -0.58 2.63
CA ILE A 72 1.49 0.18 1.83
C ILE A 72 1.98 1.62 1.73
N GLY A 73 2.28 2.06 0.51
CA GLY A 73 2.60 3.45 0.22
C GLY A 73 1.37 4.16 -0.31
N THR A 74 0.86 5.16 0.40
CA THR A 74 -0.36 5.87 0.01
C THR A 74 -0.13 7.35 -0.21
N PRO A 75 -0.62 7.91 -1.32
CA PRO A 75 -0.80 9.36 -1.42
C PRO A 75 -1.97 9.80 -0.56
N GLU A 76 -2.18 11.11 -0.47
CA GLU A 76 -3.33 11.71 0.18
C GLU A 76 -4.16 12.47 -0.85
N TYR A 77 -5.39 12.04 -1.06
CA TYR A 77 -6.37 12.71 -1.91
C TYR A 77 -7.53 13.17 -1.01
N ASP A 78 -7.72 14.48 -0.94
CA ASP A 78 -8.82 15.06 -0.14
C ASP A 78 -8.83 14.57 1.31
N HIS A 79 -7.68 14.62 1.99
CA HIS A 79 -7.46 14.16 3.37
C HIS A 79 -7.61 12.65 3.60
N SER A 80 -7.73 11.88 2.54
CA SER A 80 -8.04 10.45 2.60
C SER A 80 -7.10 9.63 1.73
N ILE A 81 -7.20 8.31 1.86
CA ILE A 81 -6.57 7.40 0.90
C ILE A 81 -7.30 7.50 -0.44
N PRO A 82 -6.63 7.18 -1.57
CA PRO A 82 -7.31 7.17 -2.87
C PRO A 82 -8.48 6.19 -2.91
N ALA A 83 -9.50 6.53 -3.71
CA ALA A 83 -10.64 5.64 -3.94
C ALA A 83 -10.19 4.28 -4.48
N SER A 84 -9.16 4.24 -5.32
CA SER A 84 -8.59 3.00 -5.85
C SER A 84 -8.02 2.10 -4.75
N LEU A 85 -7.35 2.68 -3.75
CA LEU A 85 -6.84 1.90 -2.63
C LEU A 85 -7.98 1.40 -1.74
N MET A 86 -8.96 2.23 -1.44
CA MET A 86 -10.14 1.81 -0.67
C MET A 86 -10.86 0.65 -1.36
N SER A 87 -11.04 0.75 -2.68
CA SER A 87 -11.65 -0.32 -3.49
C SER A 87 -10.84 -1.62 -3.43
N ALA A 88 -9.51 -1.53 -3.55
CA ALA A 88 -8.64 -2.70 -3.46
C ALA A 88 -8.76 -3.38 -2.09
N LEU A 89 -8.77 -2.60 -1.00
CA LEU A 89 -8.94 -3.14 0.35
C LEU A 89 -10.32 -3.77 0.54
N ALA A 90 -11.35 -3.20 -0.06
CA ALA A 90 -12.69 -3.78 -0.01
C ALA A 90 -12.72 -5.17 -0.68
N TRP A 91 -12.07 -5.33 -1.83
CA TRP A 91 -11.92 -6.64 -2.46
C TRP A 91 -11.13 -7.62 -1.59
N LEU A 92 -10.06 -7.14 -0.94
CA LEU A 92 -9.19 -7.98 -0.10
C LEU A 92 -9.79 -8.30 1.28
N SER A 93 -11.04 -7.94 1.50
CA SER A 93 -11.81 -8.25 2.72
C SER A 93 -13.19 -8.84 2.41
N TYR A 94 -13.40 -9.29 1.18
CA TYR A 94 -14.69 -9.80 0.73
C TYR A 94 -14.62 -11.30 0.41
N GLY A 95 -14.85 -12.11 1.44
CA GLY A 95 -14.78 -13.59 1.31
C GLY A 95 -13.37 -14.16 1.33
N ILE A 96 -12.35 -13.30 1.36
CA ILE A 96 -10.94 -13.64 1.56
C ILE A 96 -10.35 -12.68 2.59
N TYR A 97 -9.32 -13.09 3.30
CA TYR A 97 -8.76 -12.32 4.40
C TYR A 97 -7.21 -12.37 4.41
N PRO A 98 -6.53 -12.00 3.32
CA PRO A 98 -5.07 -12.15 3.24
C PRO A 98 -4.31 -11.24 4.21
N LEU A 99 -4.94 -10.14 4.64
CA LEU A 99 -4.32 -9.18 5.57
C LEU A 99 -4.54 -9.52 7.04
N LEU A 100 -5.36 -10.53 7.35
CA LEU A 100 -5.68 -10.89 8.73
C LEU A 100 -4.40 -11.25 9.49
N ASN A 101 -4.11 -10.47 10.55
CA ASN A 101 -2.90 -10.60 11.37
C ASN A 101 -1.58 -10.43 10.60
N LYS A 102 -1.62 -9.99 9.35
CA LYS A 102 -0.41 -9.75 8.56
C LYS A 102 0.30 -8.49 9.06
N PRO A 103 1.61 -8.54 9.30
CA PRO A 103 2.37 -7.33 9.60
C PRO A 103 2.30 -6.33 8.46
N VAL A 104 1.90 -5.10 8.76
CA VAL A 104 1.76 -4.03 7.77
C VAL A 104 2.50 -2.79 8.25
N MET A 105 3.34 -2.24 7.38
CA MET A 105 3.90 -0.91 7.53
C MET A 105 3.16 0.05 6.60
N ILE A 106 2.74 1.19 7.15
CA ILE A 106 2.14 2.27 6.37
C ILE A 106 3.19 3.36 6.15
N THR A 107 3.31 3.85 4.93
CA THR A 107 4.17 4.96 4.57
C THR A 107 3.52 5.77 3.46
N GLY A 108 4.15 6.86 3.07
CA GLY A 108 3.64 7.63 1.96
C GLY A 108 4.39 8.92 1.71
N ALA A 109 3.98 9.55 0.63
CA ALA A 109 4.56 10.76 0.11
C ALA A 109 3.47 11.70 -0.37
N SER A 110 3.70 13.00 -0.27
CA SER A 110 2.82 14.01 -0.85
C SER A 110 3.63 15.14 -1.45
N PHE A 111 3.00 15.89 -2.36
CA PHE A 111 3.64 17.07 -2.97
C PHE A 111 3.79 18.21 -1.97
N GLY A 112 2.91 18.28 -0.98
CA GLY A 112 2.94 19.29 0.07
C GLY A 112 3.77 18.90 1.28
N THR A 113 3.54 19.61 2.39
CA THR A 113 4.34 19.54 3.62
C THR A 113 4.04 18.31 4.47
N LEU A 114 2.82 17.76 4.39
CA LEU A 114 2.32 16.80 5.38
C LEU A 114 2.69 15.34 5.07
N GLY A 115 3.25 15.05 3.89
CA GLY A 115 3.74 13.71 3.57
C GLY A 115 2.69 12.60 3.65
N SER A 116 1.45 12.90 3.28
CA SER A 116 0.28 12.01 3.35
C SER A 116 -0.17 11.59 4.77
N SER A 117 0.15 12.41 5.77
CA SER A 117 -0.11 12.06 7.18
C SER A 117 -1.57 11.75 7.50
N ARG A 118 -2.53 12.49 6.94
CA ARG A 118 -3.96 12.26 7.19
C ARG A 118 -4.46 10.97 6.55
N ALA A 119 -4.02 10.70 5.33
CA ALA A 119 -4.33 9.45 4.64
C ALA A 119 -3.74 8.24 5.38
N GLN A 120 -2.52 8.36 5.89
CA GLN A 120 -1.88 7.29 6.67
C GLN A 120 -2.64 7.01 7.96
N LEU A 121 -3.11 8.04 8.65
CA LEU A 121 -3.92 7.88 9.85
C LEU A 121 -5.25 7.19 9.53
N GLN A 122 -5.92 7.59 8.46
CA GLN A 122 -7.15 6.96 8.00
C GLN A 122 -6.92 5.50 7.60
N LEU A 123 -5.83 5.21 6.89
CA LEU A 123 -5.50 3.85 6.49
C LEU A 123 -5.30 2.94 7.70
N ARG A 124 -4.65 3.43 8.74
CA ARG A 124 -4.47 2.71 10.00
C ARG A 124 -5.83 2.34 10.61
N GLN A 125 -6.77 3.27 10.60
CA GLN A 125 -8.13 3.04 11.08
C GLN A 125 -8.87 2.00 10.23
N ILE A 126 -8.73 2.08 8.91
CA ILE A 126 -9.35 1.12 7.98
C ILE A 126 -8.82 -0.30 8.21
N LEU A 127 -7.52 -0.45 8.37
CA LEU A 127 -6.87 -1.75 8.57
C LEU A 127 -7.22 -2.40 9.91
N ASP A 128 -7.78 -1.64 10.83
CA ASP A 128 -8.30 -2.13 12.12
C ASP A 128 -9.69 -2.77 11.99
N ALA A 129 -10.35 -2.64 10.84
CA ALA A 129 -11.67 -3.24 10.61
C ALA A 129 -11.61 -4.77 10.74
N PRO A 130 -12.68 -5.42 11.24
CA PRO A 130 -12.64 -6.87 11.54
C PRO A 130 -12.26 -7.77 10.39
N GLU A 131 -12.63 -7.42 9.17
CA GLU A 131 -12.35 -8.23 7.98
C GLU A 131 -10.96 -7.96 7.39
N LEU A 132 -10.32 -6.87 7.76
CA LEU A 132 -8.93 -6.56 7.40
C LEU A 132 -7.97 -6.95 8.50
N LYS A 133 -8.17 -6.46 9.70
CA LYS A 133 -7.50 -6.82 10.95
C LYS A 133 -6.00 -7.09 10.80
N ALA A 134 -5.31 -6.17 10.14
CA ALA A 134 -3.87 -6.24 9.96
C ALA A 134 -3.14 -5.91 11.25
N SER A 135 -1.95 -6.48 11.43
CA SER A 135 -1.05 -6.08 12.50
C SER A 135 -0.22 -4.89 12.03
N VAL A 136 -0.78 -3.70 12.19
CA VAL A 136 -0.11 -2.47 11.74
C VAL A 136 1.02 -2.11 12.68
N MET A 137 2.21 -1.91 12.12
CA MET A 137 3.41 -1.55 12.87
C MET A 137 3.19 -0.24 13.63
N PRO A 138 3.30 -0.23 14.96
CA PRO A 138 3.24 1.01 15.72
C PRO A 138 4.56 1.77 15.63
N GLY A 139 4.57 3.01 16.06
CA GLY A 139 5.79 3.79 16.20
C GLY A 139 5.94 4.88 15.17
N SER A 140 7.18 5.12 14.76
CA SER A 140 7.54 6.26 13.94
C SER A 140 6.91 6.21 12.56
N GLU A 141 6.26 7.29 12.17
CA GLU A 141 5.73 7.47 10.83
C GLU A 141 6.86 7.88 9.87
N PHE A 142 6.81 7.42 8.64
CA PHE A 142 7.62 7.98 7.56
C PHE A 142 6.73 8.77 6.62
N LEU A 143 6.93 10.08 6.59
CA LEU A 143 6.11 11.06 5.90
C LEU A 143 6.99 11.83 4.91
N LEU A 144 7.00 11.43 3.65
CA LEU A 144 7.83 12.09 2.65
C LEU A 144 7.13 13.35 2.12
N SER A 145 7.56 14.50 2.65
CA SER A 145 7.08 15.82 2.23
C SER A 145 7.74 16.26 0.93
N HIS A 146 7.10 17.18 0.21
CA HIS A 146 7.64 17.80 -1.01
C HIS A 146 8.23 16.76 -1.98
N SER A 147 7.46 15.72 -2.22
CA SER A 147 7.97 14.51 -2.87
C SER A 147 8.38 14.70 -4.33
N LEU A 148 7.91 15.75 -5.00
CA LEU A 148 8.38 16.07 -6.36
C LEU A 148 9.85 16.47 -6.39
N GLN A 149 10.40 16.97 -5.27
CA GLN A 149 11.79 17.39 -5.13
C GLN A 149 12.64 16.41 -4.31
N ALA A 150 12.06 15.27 -3.91
CA ALA A 150 12.70 14.37 -2.95
C ALA A 150 13.60 13.31 -3.58
N PHE A 151 13.54 13.12 -4.89
CA PHE A 151 14.32 12.09 -5.57
C PHE A 151 15.28 12.72 -6.59
N ASP A 152 16.49 12.16 -6.67
CA ASP A 152 17.43 12.50 -7.73
C ASP A 152 17.06 11.77 -9.05
N LYS A 153 17.86 11.99 -10.10
CA LYS A 153 17.66 11.37 -11.41
C LYS A 153 17.78 9.83 -11.40
N ASP A 154 18.45 9.28 -10.41
CA ASP A 154 18.65 7.84 -10.25
C ASP A 154 17.64 7.21 -9.28
N GLY A 155 16.68 8.00 -8.80
CA GLY A 155 15.62 7.54 -7.90
C GLY A 155 16.01 7.42 -6.45
N ASN A 156 17.12 8.02 -6.04
CA ASN A 156 17.53 8.03 -4.64
C ASN A 156 16.93 9.23 -3.92
N LEU A 157 16.66 9.07 -2.63
CA LEU A 157 16.25 10.20 -1.78
C LEU A 157 17.42 11.17 -1.58
N ILE A 158 17.09 12.44 -1.61
CA ILE A 158 18.07 13.52 -1.41
C ILE A 158 17.70 14.38 -0.19
#